data_dc28246a6b887e11de9d8f47ad08948c
#
_entry.id   dc28246a6b887e11de9d8f47ad08948c
#
_cell.length_a   1.000
_cell.length_b   1.000
_cell.length_c   1.000
_cell.angle_alpha   90.00
_cell.angle_beta   90.00
_cell.angle_gamma   90.00
#
_symmetry.space_group_name_H-M   'P 1'
#
loop_
_entity.id
_entity.type
_entity.pdbx_description
1 polymer ?
#
loop_
_entity_poly.entity_id
_entity_poly.type
_entity_poly.pdbx_seq_one_letter_code
_entity_poly.pdbx_strand_id
1 'polypeptide(L)'
;HGTYTVAAHSKHGFEDISTLHVEYDDTPNDMEGTDVYLVGATESQVFDAKDLFLKFSDTRVVEDTKFGSVLEPVDSGSNRVYINGVLANEEENFLYSYNITSLTKQMRKALNRERTNVGRATYTERIKAILKAVDSQEVKSALAEQVKMRGSGEQCDEVGWAEVAQVAIQALADLDDDIVYVTEEEMLNNPDEMERMRLEGRSIITVSSKDMDRIPEGSATTFVDYVVEFNESFEFNYVEEGDLTRSEKEIFGKTSEILGLVGWSEGDIPKVLISETMQPEAGRDIGTGITIVIEAVGVWQVATRTITIKRSQLSSLPEYAATLLHEAAHASSGATDATRRFESELTQYLGSCADEAIGDSG
;
A
#
# COMPACT_ATOMS: atom_id res chain seq x y z
N HIS A 1 25.78 -23.26 56.52
CA HIS A 1 24.68 -22.31 56.51
C HIS A 1 25.17 -20.96 56.00
N GLY A 2 24.49 -20.42 54.99
CA GLY A 2 24.71 -19.08 54.48
C GLY A 2 23.37 -18.33 54.43
N THR A 3 23.31 -17.12 54.95
CA THR A 3 22.12 -16.27 54.90
C THR A 3 22.39 -15.09 53.95
N TYR A 4 21.58 -14.95 52.92
CA TYR A 4 21.65 -13.81 52.01
C TYR A 4 20.38 -12.99 52.19
N THR A 5 20.55 -11.69 52.42
CA THR A 5 19.44 -10.74 52.51
C THR A 5 19.31 -10.03 51.20
N VAL A 6 18.18 -10.18 50.52
CA VAL A 6 17.86 -9.47 49.31
C VAL A 6 16.92 -8.31 49.68
N ALA A 7 17.40 -7.07 49.52
CA ALA A 7 16.54 -5.89 49.70
C ALA A 7 15.94 -5.51 48.32
N ALA A 8 14.63 -5.54 48.23
CA ALA A 8 13.90 -4.97 47.07
C ALA A 8 13.72 -3.48 47.30
N HIS A 9 14.18 -2.63 46.34
CA HIS A 9 13.92 -1.21 46.35
C HIS A 9 12.70 -0.91 45.48
N SER A 10 11.61 -0.43 46.07
CA SER A 10 10.54 0.20 45.31
C SER A 10 10.86 1.70 45.05
N LYS A 11 10.21 2.30 44.07
CA LYS A 11 10.32 3.74 43.79
C LYS A 11 9.85 4.65 44.96
N HIS A 12 9.23 4.05 45.98
CA HIS A 12 8.62 4.74 47.13
C HIS A 12 9.24 4.37 48.48
N GLY A 13 10.39 3.73 48.51
CA GLY A 13 11.07 3.37 49.76
C GLY A 13 11.25 1.87 49.96
N PHE A 14 11.76 1.51 51.12
CA PHE A 14 11.93 0.09 51.52
C PHE A 14 10.58 -0.47 51.94
N GLU A 15 9.96 -1.33 51.13
CA GLU A 15 8.69 -1.91 51.46
C GLU A 15 8.80 -3.34 52.00
N ASP A 16 9.76 -4.14 51.54
CA ASP A 16 9.96 -5.50 52.03
C ASP A 16 11.41 -5.95 51.98
N ILE A 17 11.89 -6.50 53.07
CA ILE A 17 13.18 -7.18 53.15
C ILE A 17 12.88 -8.70 53.14
N SER A 18 13.17 -9.34 51.99
CA SER A 18 13.11 -10.79 51.92
C SER A 18 14.47 -11.36 52.28
N THR A 19 14.49 -12.24 53.26
CA THR A 19 15.70 -12.95 53.69
C THR A 19 15.71 -14.34 53.08
N LEU A 20 16.69 -14.61 52.22
CA LEU A 20 16.92 -15.96 51.69
C LEU A 20 17.86 -16.71 52.63
N HIS A 21 17.36 -17.74 53.25
CA HIS A 21 18.17 -18.69 54.03
C HIS A 21 18.60 -19.83 53.12
N VAL A 22 19.90 -20.04 52.96
CA VAL A 22 20.47 -21.13 52.18
C VAL A 22 21.16 -22.09 53.13
N GLU A 23 20.65 -23.32 53.21
CA GLU A 23 21.27 -24.44 53.94
C GLU A 23 21.92 -25.37 52.92
N TYR A 24 23.17 -25.75 53.19
CA TYR A 24 23.88 -26.72 52.39
C TYR A 24 23.97 -28.00 53.16
N ASP A 25 23.32 -29.03 52.65
CA ASP A 25 23.45 -30.39 53.14
C ASP A 25 24.20 -31.26 52.14
N ASP A 26 24.91 -32.26 52.60
CA ASP A 26 25.50 -33.28 51.75
C ASP A 26 24.36 -34.08 51.09
N THR A 27 24.18 -33.92 49.79
CA THR A 27 23.16 -34.66 49.03
C THR A 27 23.73 -35.97 48.47
N PRO A 28 22.92 -37.01 48.29
CA PRO A 28 23.30 -38.21 47.56
C PRO A 28 23.77 -37.89 46.16
N ASN A 29 24.79 -38.59 45.68
CA ASN A 29 25.47 -38.31 44.37
C ASN A 29 24.62 -38.54 43.11
N ASP A 30 23.34 -38.90 43.25
CA ASP A 30 22.41 -39.26 42.18
C ASP A 30 21.31 -38.20 41.93
N MET A 31 21.38 -37.03 42.56
CA MET A 31 20.47 -35.91 42.33
C MET A 31 20.95 -35.05 41.14
N GLU A 32 20.21 -35.09 40.02
CA GLU A 32 20.42 -34.19 38.89
C GLU A 32 19.45 -33.00 38.99
N GLY A 33 19.96 -31.78 38.99
CA GLY A 33 19.15 -30.56 38.96
C GLY A 33 19.16 -29.78 40.28
N THR A 34 18.17 -28.90 40.43
CA THR A 34 17.96 -28.07 41.63
C THR A 34 16.50 -28.11 42.03
N ASP A 35 16.26 -28.50 43.28
CA ASP A 35 14.92 -28.41 43.89
C ASP A 35 14.80 -27.10 44.67
N VAL A 36 13.73 -26.36 44.45
CA VAL A 36 13.42 -25.11 45.16
C VAL A 36 12.10 -25.28 45.92
N TYR A 37 12.17 -25.18 47.25
CA TYR A 37 11.00 -25.23 48.12
C TYR A 37 10.60 -23.82 48.52
N LEU A 38 9.37 -23.40 48.16
CA LEU A 38 8.78 -22.12 48.55
C LEU A 38 7.85 -22.34 49.75
N VAL A 39 8.21 -21.78 50.91
CA VAL A 39 7.41 -21.88 52.13
C VAL A 39 6.55 -20.63 52.30
N GLY A 40 5.26 -20.80 52.57
CA GLY A 40 4.32 -19.69 52.81
C GLY A 40 3.67 -19.10 51.54
N ALA A 41 3.96 -19.64 50.37
CA ALA A 41 3.25 -19.25 49.14
C ALA A 41 1.82 -19.77 49.16
N THR A 42 0.85 -18.95 48.84
CA THR A 42 -0.54 -19.35 48.65
C THR A 42 -0.76 -19.96 47.27
N GLU A 43 -1.83 -20.75 47.10
CA GLU A 43 -2.20 -21.32 45.79
C GLU A 43 -2.44 -20.20 44.73
N SER A 44 -3.06 -19.08 45.12
CA SER A 44 -3.26 -17.95 44.24
C SER A 44 -1.93 -17.38 43.74
N GLN A 45 -0.96 -17.14 44.63
CA GLN A 45 0.37 -16.64 44.23
C GLN A 45 1.10 -17.58 43.29
N VAL A 46 0.93 -18.92 43.50
CA VAL A 46 1.51 -19.91 42.59
C VAL A 46 0.81 -19.88 41.23
N PHE A 47 -0.50 -19.72 41.21
CA PHE A 47 -1.28 -19.58 40.00
C PHE A 47 -0.89 -18.32 39.22
N ASP A 48 -0.86 -17.15 39.88
CA ASP A 48 -0.48 -15.87 39.29
C ASP A 48 0.96 -15.93 38.76
N ALA A 49 1.88 -16.57 39.46
CA ALA A 49 3.25 -16.77 39.01
C ALA A 49 3.34 -17.68 37.78
N LYS A 50 2.51 -18.72 37.69
CA LYS A 50 2.46 -19.58 36.51
C LYS A 50 1.92 -18.87 35.27
N ASP A 51 0.96 -17.96 35.45
CA ASP A 51 0.37 -17.16 34.35
C ASP A 51 1.41 -16.27 33.62
N LEU A 52 2.52 -15.97 34.31
CA LEU A 52 3.64 -15.24 33.71
C LEU A 52 4.48 -16.08 32.73
N PHE A 53 4.24 -17.38 32.62
CA PHE A 53 5.06 -18.27 31.81
C PHE A 53 4.23 -18.99 30.77
N LEU A 54 4.57 -18.81 29.51
CA LEU A 54 3.93 -19.46 28.36
C LEU A 54 3.87 -21.01 28.54
N LYS A 55 4.89 -21.61 29.17
CA LYS A 55 4.95 -23.05 29.40
C LYS A 55 3.75 -23.60 30.19
N PHE A 56 3.12 -22.78 31.01
CA PHE A 56 1.99 -23.19 31.85
C PHE A 56 0.63 -22.70 31.28
N SER A 57 0.62 -22.04 30.15
CA SER A 57 -0.60 -21.68 29.43
C SER A 57 -0.96 -22.77 28.41
N ASP A 58 -2.24 -22.86 28.07
CA ASP A 58 -2.76 -23.75 27.03
C ASP A 58 -2.78 -23.03 25.65
N THR A 59 -2.04 -21.90 25.51
CA THR A 59 -2.03 -21.10 24.31
C THR A 59 -1.45 -21.87 23.13
N ARG A 60 -2.21 -21.97 22.05
CA ARG A 60 -1.80 -22.64 20.80
C ARG A 60 -0.75 -21.80 20.06
N VAL A 61 0.28 -22.46 19.58
CA VAL A 61 1.20 -21.89 18.61
C VAL A 61 0.55 -21.97 17.23
N VAL A 62 0.32 -20.81 16.60
CA VAL A 62 -0.21 -20.71 15.24
C VAL A 62 0.91 -20.98 14.24
N GLU A 63 2.09 -20.36 14.45
CA GLU A 63 3.25 -20.57 13.60
C GLU A 63 4.56 -20.29 14.35
N ASP A 64 5.58 -21.09 14.05
CA ASP A 64 6.96 -20.88 14.50
C ASP A 64 7.81 -20.29 13.39
N THR A 65 8.55 -19.24 13.70
CA THR A 65 9.54 -18.62 12.80
C THR A 65 10.93 -18.61 13.42
N LYS A 66 11.96 -18.32 12.64
CA LYS A 66 13.33 -18.17 13.16
C LYS A 66 13.51 -17.03 14.17
N PHE A 67 12.55 -16.16 14.34
CA PHE A 67 12.61 -15.02 15.25
C PHE A 67 11.77 -15.22 16.51
N GLY A 68 10.81 -16.14 16.46
CA GLY A 68 9.86 -16.44 17.52
C GLY A 68 8.56 -16.98 16.93
N SER A 69 7.56 -17.13 17.77
CA SER A 69 6.28 -17.74 17.44
C SER A 69 5.14 -16.73 17.44
N VAL A 70 4.20 -16.92 16.51
CA VAL A 70 2.85 -16.34 16.56
C VAL A 70 1.98 -17.27 17.36
N LEU A 71 1.30 -16.74 18.36
CA LEU A 71 0.42 -17.46 19.27
C LEU A 71 -1.01 -17.00 19.05
N GLU A 72 -2.00 -17.85 19.32
CA GLU A 72 -3.39 -17.45 19.22
C GLU A 72 -3.71 -16.25 20.13
N PRO A 73 -4.69 -15.43 19.74
CA PRO A 73 -5.13 -14.31 20.57
C PRO A 73 -5.73 -14.79 21.89
N VAL A 74 -5.68 -13.94 22.91
CA VAL A 74 -6.28 -14.21 24.22
C VAL A 74 -7.70 -13.70 24.24
N ASP A 75 -8.66 -14.53 24.66
CA ASP A 75 -10.10 -14.18 24.71
C ASP A 75 -10.44 -12.98 25.63
N SER A 76 -9.52 -12.60 26.52
CA SER A 76 -9.73 -11.57 27.54
C SER A 76 -9.44 -10.13 27.09
N GLY A 77 -9.17 -9.89 25.81
CA GLY A 77 -9.07 -8.54 25.22
C GLY A 77 -7.68 -7.94 25.13
N SER A 78 -6.65 -8.50 25.80
CA SER A 78 -5.25 -8.06 25.66
C SER A 78 -4.38 -9.21 25.23
N ASN A 79 -3.70 -9.07 24.10
CA ASN A 79 -2.75 -10.07 23.63
C ASN A 79 -1.42 -9.95 24.36
N ARG A 80 -0.69 -11.04 24.45
CA ARG A 80 0.49 -11.18 25.31
C ARG A 80 1.77 -11.24 24.49
N VAL A 81 2.78 -10.52 24.95
CA VAL A 81 4.12 -10.58 24.39
C VAL A 81 5.04 -11.27 25.37
N TYR A 82 5.49 -12.46 24.99
CA TYR A 82 6.46 -13.24 25.74
C TYR A 82 7.87 -13.07 25.17
N ILE A 83 8.85 -13.09 26.02
CA ILE A 83 10.27 -13.14 25.66
C ILE A 83 10.90 -14.39 26.29
N ASN A 84 11.32 -15.33 25.44
CA ASN A 84 11.77 -16.66 25.85
C ASN A 84 10.77 -17.35 26.81
N GLY A 85 9.49 -17.24 26.50
CA GLY A 85 8.42 -17.87 27.27
C GLY A 85 8.05 -17.15 28.56
N VAL A 86 8.61 -15.98 28.86
CA VAL A 86 8.26 -15.16 30.04
C VAL A 86 7.46 -13.95 29.59
N LEU A 87 6.32 -13.67 30.21
CA LEU A 87 5.48 -12.52 29.92
C LEU A 87 6.27 -11.22 30.12
N ALA A 88 6.35 -10.41 29.06
CA ALA A 88 7.05 -9.15 29.06
C ALA A 88 6.09 -7.95 29.04
N ASN A 89 4.97 -8.08 28.34
CA ASN A 89 3.94 -7.04 28.25
C ASN A 89 2.60 -7.62 27.77
N GLU A 90 1.54 -6.85 27.95
CA GLU A 90 0.21 -7.08 27.38
C GLU A 90 -0.15 -5.91 26.45
N GLU A 91 -0.77 -6.21 25.31
CA GLU A 91 -1.11 -5.25 24.25
C GLU A 91 -2.59 -5.35 23.90
N GLU A 92 -3.31 -4.25 24.11
CA GLU A 92 -4.78 -4.24 23.96
C GLU A 92 -5.25 -4.36 22.51
N ASN A 93 -4.45 -3.86 21.56
CA ASN A 93 -4.84 -3.77 20.15
C ASN A 93 -3.94 -4.57 19.20
N PHE A 94 -3.32 -5.65 19.69
CA PHE A 94 -2.61 -6.60 18.85
C PHE A 94 -3.58 -7.66 18.31
N LEU A 95 -3.32 -8.15 17.10
CA LEU A 95 -4.08 -9.22 16.47
C LEU A 95 -3.75 -10.60 17.08
N TYR A 96 -2.50 -10.81 17.45
CA TYR A 96 -1.97 -12.06 17.97
C TYR A 96 -1.16 -11.84 19.23
N SER A 97 -0.97 -12.91 19.99
CA SER A 97 0.08 -12.98 21.00
C SER A 97 1.40 -13.45 20.38
N TYR A 98 2.53 -13.12 21.00
CA TYR A 98 3.86 -13.41 20.44
C TYR A 98 4.80 -13.98 21.48
N ASN A 99 5.66 -14.93 21.07
CA ASN A 99 6.79 -15.36 21.87
C ASN A 99 8.10 -15.11 21.11
N ILE A 100 8.88 -14.15 21.54
CA ILE A 100 10.14 -13.77 20.93
C ILE A 100 11.26 -14.64 21.47
N THR A 101 11.90 -15.44 20.61
CA THR A 101 13.01 -16.34 21.00
C THR A 101 14.37 -15.84 20.52
N SER A 102 14.40 -14.97 19.51
CA SER A 102 15.64 -14.38 18.95
C SER A 102 15.90 -12.99 19.49
N LEU A 103 16.71 -12.84 20.52
CA LEU A 103 16.94 -11.58 21.20
C LEU A 103 18.01 -10.72 20.52
N THR A 104 17.75 -9.41 20.36
CA THR A 104 18.76 -8.42 19.99
C THR A 104 19.65 -8.06 21.18
N LYS A 105 20.80 -7.42 20.92
CA LYS A 105 21.66 -6.88 21.99
C LYS A 105 20.91 -5.86 22.86
N GLN A 106 20.06 -5.03 22.22
CA GLN A 106 19.25 -4.02 22.91
C GLN A 106 18.21 -4.68 23.83
N MET A 107 17.50 -5.69 23.36
CA MET A 107 16.53 -6.45 24.16
C MET A 107 17.20 -7.10 25.38
N ARG A 108 18.35 -7.76 25.18
CA ARG A 108 19.10 -8.35 26.31
C ARG A 108 19.50 -7.31 27.35
N LYS A 109 19.89 -6.09 26.91
CA LYS A 109 20.23 -5.01 27.82
C LYS A 109 19.01 -4.48 28.59
N ALA A 110 17.85 -4.38 27.93
CA ALA A 110 16.61 -3.94 28.55
C ALA A 110 16.11 -4.98 29.58
N LEU A 111 16.10 -6.27 29.21
CA LEU A 111 15.74 -7.39 30.10
C LEU A 111 16.63 -7.54 31.34
N ASN A 112 17.93 -7.21 31.22
CA ASN A 112 18.84 -7.24 32.36
C ASN A 112 18.54 -6.12 33.36
N ARG A 113 17.89 -5.04 32.93
CA ARG A 113 17.57 -3.87 33.73
C ARG A 113 16.18 -3.93 34.35
N GLU A 114 15.19 -4.35 33.56
CA GLU A 114 13.79 -4.46 33.94
C GLU A 114 13.24 -5.80 33.44
N ARG A 115 13.03 -6.75 34.34
CA ARG A 115 12.59 -8.12 33.98
C ARG A 115 11.13 -8.21 33.62
N THR A 116 10.34 -7.23 34.02
CA THR A 116 8.92 -7.09 33.73
C THR A 116 8.67 -5.67 33.23
N ASN A 117 7.66 -5.51 32.36
CA ASN A 117 7.27 -4.23 31.79
C ASN A 117 8.32 -3.65 30.80
N VAL A 118 8.74 -4.48 29.86
CA VAL A 118 9.64 -4.05 28.79
C VAL A 118 8.86 -3.15 27.82
N GLY A 119 9.30 -1.91 27.63
CA GLY A 119 8.62 -0.96 26.78
C GLY A 119 8.48 -1.46 25.33
N ARG A 120 7.33 -1.16 24.70
CA ARG A 120 6.91 -1.59 23.35
C ARG A 120 7.99 -1.43 22.28
N ALA A 121 8.71 -0.31 22.27
CA ALA A 121 9.81 -0.05 21.33
C ALA A 121 10.94 -1.11 21.36
N THR A 122 11.05 -1.85 22.44
CA THR A 122 12.10 -2.87 22.59
C THR A 122 11.82 -4.12 21.75
N TYR A 123 10.55 -4.52 21.61
CA TYR A 123 10.17 -5.77 20.92
C TYR A 123 9.47 -5.56 19.57
N THR A 124 8.99 -4.36 19.26
CA THR A 124 8.28 -4.07 17.99
C THR A 124 9.03 -4.59 16.77
N GLU A 125 10.34 -4.30 16.64
CA GLU A 125 11.14 -4.75 15.50
C GLU A 125 11.25 -6.28 15.39
N ARG A 126 11.13 -6.99 16.52
CA ARG A 126 11.12 -8.46 16.50
C ARG A 126 9.76 -9.03 16.08
N ILE A 127 8.67 -8.41 16.52
CA ILE A 127 7.33 -8.80 16.08
C ILE A 127 7.18 -8.54 14.57
N LYS A 128 7.64 -7.40 14.07
CA LYS A 128 7.72 -7.14 12.62
C LYS A 128 8.51 -8.24 11.89
N ALA A 129 9.65 -8.63 12.44
CA ALA A 129 10.47 -9.69 11.84
C ALA A 129 9.79 -11.07 11.87
N ILE A 130 9.02 -11.38 12.91
CA ILE A 130 8.18 -12.59 12.99
C ILE A 130 7.13 -12.53 11.88
N LEU A 131 6.31 -11.47 11.82
CA LEU A 131 5.23 -11.33 10.86
C LEU A 131 5.70 -11.28 9.39
N LYS A 132 6.89 -10.75 9.14
CA LYS A 132 7.51 -10.84 7.81
C LYS A 132 8.02 -12.23 7.42
N ALA A 133 8.18 -13.11 8.39
CA ALA A 133 8.70 -14.45 8.18
C ALA A 133 7.61 -15.53 8.25
N VAL A 134 6.34 -15.13 8.41
CA VAL A 134 5.22 -16.08 8.44
C VAL A 134 4.91 -16.59 7.04
N ASP A 135 4.65 -17.89 6.97
CA ASP A 135 4.17 -18.57 5.77
C ASP A 135 2.70 -19.02 5.90
N SER A 136 2.20 -19.13 7.15
CA SER A 136 0.84 -19.56 7.45
C SER A 136 -0.23 -18.72 6.76
N GLN A 137 -1.10 -19.37 6.01
CA GLN A 137 -2.26 -18.72 5.39
C GLN A 137 -3.24 -18.17 6.43
N GLU A 138 -3.35 -18.82 7.62
CA GLU A 138 -4.18 -18.35 8.74
C GLU A 138 -3.75 -16.93 9.17
N VAL A 139 -2.45 -16.73 9.42
CA VAL A 139 -1.91 -15.42 9.82
C VAL A 139 -2.02 -14.39 8.72
N LYS A 140 -1.68 -14.77 7.48
CA LYS A 140 -1.76 -13.88 6.31
C LYS A 140 -3.18 -13.41 6.05
N SER A 141 -4.16 -14.31 6.07
CA SER A 141 -5.58 -13.96 5.87
C SER A 141 -6.10 -13.05 6.99
N ALA A 142 -5.73 -13.31 8.23
CA ALA A 142 -6.14 -12.46 9.34
C ALA A 142 -5.55 -11.04 9.25
N LEU A 143 -4.28 -10.90 8.84
CA LEU A 143 -3.68 -9.59 8.57
C LEU A 143 -4.35 -8.89 7.38
N ALA A 144 -4.69 -9.63 6.32
CA ALA A 144 -5.40 -9.12 5.16
C ALA A 144 -6.77 -8.53 5.53
N GLU A 145 -7.54 -9.22 6.37
CA GLU A 145 -8.82 -8.69 6.87
C GLU A 145 -8.65 -7.38 7.66
N GLN A 146 -7.56 -7.23 8.42
CA GLN A 146 -7.28 -5.99 9.14
C GLN A 146 -7.00 -4.79 8.21
N VAL A 147 -6.44 -5.05 7.01
CA VAL A 147 -6.25 -3.98 5.99
C VAL A 147 -7.60 -3.50 5.46
N LYS A 148 -8.58 -4.39 5.25
CA LYS A 148 -9.94 -4.00 4.84
C LYS A 148 -10.62 -3.10 5.88
N MET A 149 -10.30 -3.26 7.17
CA MET A 149 -10.87 -2.46 8.27
C MET A 149 -10.22 -1.09 8.46
N ARG A 150 -9.18 -0.75 7.69
CA ARG A 150 -8.45 0.53 7.83
C ARG A 150 -9.34 1.76 7.80
N GLY A 151 -10.36 1.75 6.96
CA GLY A 151 -11.30 2.87 6.83
C GLY A 151 -12.24 3.07 8.03
N SER A 152 -12.43 2.04 8.88
CA SER A 152 -13.29 2.11 10.08
C SER A 152 -12.57 2.56 11.35
N GLY A 153 -11.23 2.59 11.34
CA GLY A 153 -10.41 2.89 12.53
C GLY A 153 -10.31 1.75 13.54
N GLU A 154 -10.83 0.56 13.22
CA GLU A 154 -10.84 -0.63 14.09
C GLU A 154 -9.69 -1.61 13.80
N GLN A 155 -8.70 -1.19 13.03
CA GLN A 155 -7.55 -2.03 12.68
C GLN A 155 -6.64 -2.31 13.86
N CYS A 156 -5.96 -3.47 13.86
CA CYS A 156 -4.93 -3.79 14.82
C CYS A 156 -3.66 -2.95 14.60
N ASP A 157 -2.82 -2.86 15.64
CA ASP A 157 -1.62 -2.03 15.60
C ASP A 157 -0.54 -2.55 14.65
N GLU A 158 -0.48 -3.87 14.42
CA GLU A 158 0.50 -4.51 13.56
C GLU A 158 0.40 -4.05 12.11
N VAL A 159 -0.82 -3.88 11.56
CA VAL A 159 -0.99 -3.37 10.19
C VAL A 159 -0.75 -1.86 10.08
N GLY A 160 -0.60 -1.17 11.20
CA GLY A 160 -0.08 0.21 11.25
C GLY A 160 1.43 0.28 10.95
N TRP A 161 2.16 -0.83 11.07
CA TRP A 161 3.58 -0.88 10.75
C TRP A 161 3.76 -1.17 9.25
N ALA A 162 4.45 -0.29 8.56
CA ALA A 162 4.56 -0.30 7.11
C ALA A 162 5.03 -1.64 6.52
N GLU A 163 5.98 -2.31 7.19
CA GLU A 163 6.51 -3.60 6.73
C GLU A 163 5.50 -4.74 6.88
N VAL A 164 4.63 -4.67 7.89
CA VAL A 164 3.55 -5.63 8.12
C VAL A 164 2.37 -5.33 7.21
N ALA A 165 2.04 -4.05 7.01
CA ALA A 165 1.03 -3.62 6.06
C ALA A 165 1.33 -4.16 4.65
N GLN A 166 2.59 -4.13 4.21
CA GLN A 166 3.00 -4.69 2.93
C GLN A 166 2.73 -6.20 2.83
N VAL A 167 3.02 -6.96 3.88
CA VAL A 167 2.71 -8.40 3.94
C VAL A 167 1.21 -8.64 3.86
N ALA A 168 0.42 -7.84 4.57
CA ALA A 168 -1.03 -7.94 4.59
C ALA A 168 -1.67 -7.57 3.24
N ILE A 169 -1.19 -6.50 2.58
CA ILE A 169 -1.64 -6.08 1.24
C ILE A 169 -1.33 -7.17 0.22
N GLN A 170 -0.11 -7.72 0.22
CA GLN A 170 0.26 -8.81 -0.67
C GLN A 170 -0.62 -10.05 -0.44
N ALA A 171 -0.83 -10.43 0.82
CA ALA A 171 -1.68 -11.57 1.15
C ALA A 171 -3.13 -11.36 0.71
N LEU A 172 -3.62 -10.13 0.75
CA LEU A 172 -4.95 -9.78 0.31
C LEU A 172 -5.06 -9.84 -1.23
N ALA A 173 -4.06 -9.33 -1.95
CA ALA A 173 -4.00 -9.44 -3.40
C ALA A 173 -3.91 -10.91 -3.89
N ASP A 174 -3.19 -11.76 -3.15
CA ASP A 174 -3.11 -13.20 -3.46
C ASP A 174 -4.43 -13.96 -3.23
N LEU A 175 -5.36 -13.37 -2.46
CA LEU A 175 -6.66 -13.98 -2.12
C LEU A 175 -7.80 -13.55 -3.03
N ASP A 176 -7.71 -12.37 -3.63
CA ASP A 176 -8.81 -11.76 -4.37
C ASP A 176 -8.26 -10.84 -5.49
N ASP A 177 -8.37 -11.31 -6.73
CA ASP A 177 -7.89 -10.62 -7.93
C ASP A 177 -8.76 -9.40 -8.30
N ASP A 178 -9.96 -9.28 -7.70
CA ASP A 178 -10.89 -8.18 -7.99
C ASP A 178 -10.62 -6.93 -7.14
N ILE A 179 -9.57 -6.95 -6.30
CA ILE A 179 -9.21 -5.82 -5.45
C ILE A 179 -8.42 -4.78 -6.24
N VAL A 180 -8.86 -3.52 -6.08
CA VAL A 180 -8.12 -2.34 -6.55
C VAL A 180 -7.71 -1.49 -5.35
N TYR A 181 -6.41 -1.25 -5.19
CA TYR A 181 -5.87 -0.39 -4.14
C TYR A 181 -5.89 1.07 -4.60
N VAL A 182 -6.48 1.92 -3.76
CA VAL A 182 -6.58 3.37 -4.02
C VAL A 182 -6.09 4.16 -2.80
N THR A 183 -5.56 5.34 -3.01
CA THR A 183 -5.30 6.29 -1.93
C THR A 183 -6.57 7.07 -1.57
N GLU A 184 -6.62 7.68 -0.37
CA GLU A 184 -7.74 8.56 0.01
C GLU A 184 -7.90 9.73 -0.97
N GLU A 185 -6.78 10.26 -1.45
CA GLU A 185 -6.74 11.36 -2.41
C GLU A 185 -7.26 10.94 -3.78
N GLU A 186 -6.88 9.77 -4.29
CA GLU A 186 -7.43 9.22 -5.54
C GLU A 186 -8.93 8.97 -5.43
N MET A 187 -9.39 8.43 -4.30
CA MET A 187 -10.82 8.20 -4.05
C MET A 187 -11.62 9.50 -4.09
N LEU A 188 -11.11 10.59 -3.49
CA LEU A 188 -11.80 11.86 -3.42
C LEU A 188 -11.81 12.60 -4.76
N ASN A 189 -10.75 12.46 -5.55
CA ASN A 189 -10.60 13.22 -6.79
C ASN A 189 -11.16 12.50 -8.04
N ASN A 190 -11.48 11.20 -7.94
CA ASN A 190 -11.96 10.39 -9.06
C ASN A 190 -13.25 9.64 -8.72
N PRO A 191 -14.34 10.34 -8.34
CA PRO A 191 -15.59 9.68 -7.90
C PRO A 191 -16.25 8.83 -9.00
N ASP A 192 -16.13 9.25 -10.26
CA ASP A 192 -16.75 8.55 -11.39
C ASP A 192 -16.06 7.19 -11.64
N GLU A 193 -14.75 7.14 -11.51
CA GLU A 193 -13.97 5.89 -11.59
C GLU A 193 -14.26 4.96 -10.42
N MET A 194 -14.41 5.52 -9.21
CA MET A 194 -14.81 4.72 -8.03
C MET A 194 -16.19 4.08 -8.23
N GLU A 195 -17.14 4.81 -8.80
CA GLU A 195 -18.46 4.27 -9.11
C GLU A 195 -18.38 3.20 -10.21
N ARG A 196 -17.59 3.42 -11.24
CA ARG A 196 -17.35 2.45 -12.33
C ARG A 196 -16.79 1.14 -11.78
N MET A 197 -15.71 1.21 -10.97
CA MET A 197 -15.12 0.02 -10.34
C MET A 197 -16.15 -0.78 -9.54
N ARG A 198 -17.02 -0.09 -8.77
CA ARG A 198 -18.07 -0.76 -8.00
C ARG A 198 -19.10 -1.43 -8.91
N LEU A 199 -19.50 -0.78 -10.01
CA LEU A 199 -20.43 -1.35 -10.99
C LEU A 199 -19.85 -2.58 -11.71
N GLU A 200 -18.55 -2.62 -11.90
CA GLU A 200 -17.81 -3.77 -12.45
C GLU A 200 -17.58 -4.88 -11.41
N GLY A 201 -17.96 -4.66 -10.14
CA GLY A 201 -17.81 -5.64 -9.06
C GLY A 201 -16.42 -5.63 -8.40
N ARG A 202 -15.58 -4.64 -8.71
CA ARG A 202 -14.26 -4.51 -8.07
C ARG A 202 -14.40 -4.10 -6.60
N SER A 203 -13.54 -4.65 -5.77
CA SER A 203 -13.42 -4.32 -4.35
C SER A 203 -12.39 -3.20 -4.16
N ILE A 204 -12.81 -2.04 -3.67
CA ILE A 204 -11.92 -0.88 -3.47
C ILE A 204 -11.36 -0.91 -2.05
N ILE A 205 -10.04 -0.97 -1.92
CA ILE A 205 -9.32 -0.93 -0.64
C ILE A 205 -8.50 0.34 -0.54
N THR A 206 -8.81 1.16 0.47
CA THR A 206 -8.06 2.40 0.70
C THR A 206 -6.77 2.13 1.46
N VAL A 207 -5.65 2.62 0.93
CA VAL A 207 -4.33 2.55 1.55
C VAL A 207 -3.70 3.93 1.65
N SER A 208 -2.72 4.11 2.55
CA SER A 208 -1.98 5.37 2.59
C SER A 208 -1.06 5.51 1.37
N SER A 209 -0.77 6.75 0.94
CA SER A 209 0.16 7.01 -0.18
C SER A 209 1.55 6.38 0.08
N LYS A 210 1.99 6.33 1.34
CA LYS A 210 3.25 5.68 1.72
C LYS A 210 3.21 4.16 1.56
N ASP A 211 2.08 3.53 1.79
CA ASP A 211 1.93 2.09 1.59
C ASP A 211 1.77 1.79 0.11
N MET A 212 1.07 2.66 -0.64
CA MET A 212 0.98 2.58 -2.11
C MET A 212 2.37 2.57 -2.77
N ASP A 213 3.25 3.50 -2.39
CA ASP A 213 4.64 3.59 -2.89
C ASP A 213 5.49 2.34 -2.61
N ARG A 214 5.05 1.46 -1.70
CA ARG A 214 5.75 0.24 -1.31
C ARG A 214 5.18 -1.04 -1.91
N ILE A 215 4.05 -0.95 -2.58
CA ILE A 215 3.50 -2.08 -3.34
C ILE A 215 4.44 -2.36 -4.51
N PRO A 216 5.03 -3.55 -4.61
CA PRO A 216 5.89 -3.87 -5.74
C PRO A 216 5.06 -3.89 -7.04
N GLU A 217 5.64 -3.39 -8.12
CA GLU A 217 5.01 -3.39 -9.43
C GLU A 217 4.52 -4.80 -9.82
N GLY A 218 3.26 -4.90 -10.22
CA GLY A 218 2.62 -6.17 -10.60
C GLY A 218 2.26 -7.12 -9.45
N SER A 219 2.43 -6.70 -8.18
CA SER A 219 2.08 -7.54 -7.03
C SER A 219 0.65 -7.33 -6.51
N ALA A 220 0.02 -6.22 -6.89
CA ALA A 220 -1.36 -5.89 -6.58
C ALA A 220 -1.87 -4.87 -7.59
N THR A 221 -3.16 -4.88 -7.91
CA THR A 221 -3.76 -3.94 -8.85
C THR A 221 -3.97 -2.59 -8.17
N THR A 222 -3.25 -1.57 -8.63
CA THR A 222 -3.43 -0.19 -8.18
C THR A 222 -4.50 0.53 -9.00
N PHE A 223 -4.89 1.73 -8.57
CA PHE A 223 -5.82 2.58 -9.34
C PHE A 223 -5.28 2.88 -10.75
N VAL A 224 -3.98 3.13 -10.88
CA VAL A 224 -3.35 3.39 -12.19
C VAL A 224 -3.41 2.14 -13.07
N ASP A 225 -3.11 0.95 -12.50
CA ASP A 225 -3.18 -0.31 -13.24
C ASP A 225 -4.61 -0.59 -13.75
N TYR A 226 -5.63 -0.31 -12.91
CA TYR A 226 -7.03 -0.43 -13.30
C TYR A 226 -7.36 0.48 -14.50
N VAL A 227 -6.92 1.75 -14.49
CA VAL A 227 -7.16 2.68 -15.61
C VAL A 227 -6.47 2.19 -16.87
N VAL A 228 -5.25 1.66 -16.77
CA VAL A 228 -4.53 1.07 -17.91
C VAL A 228 -5.29 -0.14 -18.46
N GLU A 229 -5.69 -1.09 -17.59
CA GLU A 229 -6.48 -2.28 -17.98
C GLU A 229 -7.79 -1.89 -18.67
N PHE A 230 -8.50 -0.90 -18.12
CA PHE A 230 -9.73 -0.37 -18.70
C PHE A 230 -9.47 0.18 -20.11
N ASN A 231 -8.40 0.94 -20.31
CA ASN A 231 -8.07 1.52 -21.59
C ASN A 231 -7.70 0.49 -22.67
N GLU A 232 -7.09 -0.65 -22.27
CA GLU A 232 -6.78 -1.74 -23.20
C GLU A 232 -8.03 -2.39 -23.79
N SER A 233 -9.14 -2.39 -23.05
CA SER A 233 -10.43 -2.94 -23.45
C SER A 233 -11.41 -1.88 -23.97
N PHE A 234 -11.03 -0.61 -23.98
CA PHE A 234 -11.91 0.49 -24.33
C PHE A 234 -12.27 0.51 -25.82
N GLU A 235 -13.54 0.55 -26.12
CA GLU A 235 -14.07 0.67 -27.48
C GLU A 235 -14.61 2.09 -27.74
N PHE A 236 -14.04 2.73 -28.77
CA PHE A 236 -14.49 4.05 -29.19
C PHE A 236 -15.84 3.98 -29.91
N ASN A 237 -16.76 4.88 -29.57
CA ASN A 237 -17.99 5.07 -30.30
C ASN A 237 -17.77 6.06 -31.44
N TYR A 238 -17.26 5.55 -32.57
CA TYR A 238 -16.91 6.38 -33.72
C TYR A 238 -18.16 7.00 -34.39
N VAL A 239 -18.03 8.27 -34.80
CA VAL A 239 -19.04 9.03 -35.52
C VAL A 239 -18.72 8.97 -37.00
N GLU A 240 -19.66 8.50 -37.80
CA GLU A 240 -19.54 8.55 -39.25
C GLU A 240 -19.60 10.01 -39.72
N GLU A 241 -18.81 10.33 -40.77
CA GLU A 241 -18.79 11.70 -41.34
C GLU A 241 -20.20 12.16 -41.75
N GLY A 242 -21.06 11.23 -42.18
CA GLY A 242 -22.46 11.47 -42.49
C GLY A 242 -23.26 12.08 -41.35
N ASP A 243 -22.97 11.69 -40.13
CA ASP A 243 -23.68 12.03 -38.88
C ASP A 243 -23.18 13.32 -38.23
N LEU A 244 -22.09 13.91 -38.77
CA LEU A 244 -21.62 15.21 -38.34
C LEU A 244 -22.57 16.32 -38.84
N THR A 245 -22.79 17.34 -38.02
CA THR A 245 -23.49 18.54 -38.41
C THR A 245 -22.72 19.29 -39.49
N ARG A 246 -23.36 20.25 -40.15
CA ARG A 246 -22.70 21.07 -41.17
C ARG A 246 -21.48 21.83 -40.64
N SER A 247 -21.60 22.41 -39.45
CA SER A 247 -20.51 23.13 -38.80
C SER A 247 -19.34 22.21 -38.44
N GLU A 248 -19.65 21.02 -37.89
CA GLU A 248 -18.64 20.01 -37.56
C GLU A 248 -17.89 19.52 -38.81
N LYS A 249 -18.61 19.32 -39.97
CA LYS A 249 -18.01 18.94 -41.24
C LYS A 249 -17.08 20.06 -41.80
N GLU A 250 -17.47 21.29 -41.64
CA GLU A 250 -16.67 22.45 -42.07
C GLU A 250 -15.34 22.51 -41.26
N ILE A 251 -15.38 22.23 -39.95
CA ILE A 251 -14.18 22.19 -39.10
C ILE A 251 -13.34 20.94 -39.38
N PHE A 252 -13.95 19.74 -39.40
CA PHE A 252 -13.28 18.49 -39.70
C PHE A 252 -12.60 18.49 -41.05
N GLY A 253 -13.23 19.09 -42.04
CA GLY A 253 -12.67 19.27 -43.40
C GLY A 253 -11.38 20.08 -43.46
N LYS A 254 -11.02 20.81 -42.39
CA LYS A 254 -9.75 21.55 -42.27
C LYS A 254 -8.57 20.69 -41.80
N THR A 255 -8.77 19.40 -41.51
CA THR A 255 -7.73 18.50 -41.00
C THR A 255 -6.44 18.54 -41.83
N SER A 256 -6.54 18.36 -43.15
CA SER A 256 -5.35 18.35 -44.04
C SER A 256 -4.69 19.73 -44.14
N GLU A 257 -5.46 20.80 -44.10
CA GLU A 257 -4.96 22.15 -44.10
C GLU A 257 -4.17 22.46 -42.83
N ILE A 258 -4.71 22.10 -41.63
CA ILE A 258 -4.05 22.31 -40.35
C ILE A 258 -2.74 21.50 -40.27
N LEU A 259 -2.77 20.21 -40.65
CA LEU A 259 -1.58 19.37 -40.63
C LEU A 259 -0.54 19.82 -41.65
N GLY A 260 -0.97 20.35 -42.79
CA GLY A 260 -0.11 20.94 -43.79
C GLY A 260 0.71 22.13 -43.30
N LEU A 261 0.13 22.98 -42.40
CA LEU A 261 0.83 24.12 -41.78
C LEU A 261 2.07 23.68 -40.97
N VAL A 262 2.05 22.48 -40.43
CA VAL A 262 3.14 21.93 -39.59
C VAL A 262 3.99 20.91 -40.35
N GLY A 263 3.87 20.83 -41.65
CA GLY A 263 4.78 20.09 -42.54
C GLY A 263 4.36 18.66 -42.86
N TRP A 264 3.13 18.22 -42.53
CA TRP A 264 2.61 16.92 -42.94
C TRP A 264 2.27 16.93 -44.44
N SER A 265 2.77 15.95 -45.16
CA SER A 265 2.43 15.73 -46.58
C SER A 265 1.15 14.90 -46.70
N GLU A 266 0.37 15.09 -47.77
CA GLU A 266 -0.92 14.39 -47.99
C GLU A 266 -0.84 12.86 -47.83
N GLY A 267 0.30 12.26 -48.19
CA GLY A 267 0.53 10.81 -48.10
C GLY A 267 0.92 10.31 -46.71
N ASP A 268 1.33 11.21 -45.81
CA ASP A 268 1.82 10.87 -44.45
C ASP A 268 0.81 11.17 -43.35
N ILE A 269 -0.25 11.91 -43.67
CA ILE A 269 -1.31 12.26 -42.73
C ILE A 269 -1.90 11.01 -42.06
N PRO A 270 -1.89 10.89 -40.72
CA PRO A 270 -2.52 9.81 -40.04
C PRO A 270 -4.04 9.81 -40.29
N LYS A 271 -4.67 8.65 -40.15
CA LYS A 271 -6.14 8.58 -40.17
C LYS A 271 -6.69 9.33 -38.97
N VAL A 272 -7.59 10.30 -39.21
CA VAL A 272 -8.26 11.04 -38.13
C VAL A 272 -9.71 10.59 -38.05
N LEU A 273 -10.16 10.20 -36.84
CA LEU A 273 -11.50 9.75 -36.52
C LEU A 273 -12.12 10.62 -35.43
N ILE A 274 -13.43 10.74 -35.47
CA ILE A 274 -14.22 11.41 -34.44
C ILE A 274 -14.92 10.36 -33.58
N SER A 275 -14.91 10.51 -32.26
CA SER A 275 -15.62 9.63 -31.34
C SER A 275 -16.52 10.41 -30.37
N GLU A 276 -17.69 9.85 -30.05
CA GLU A 276 -18.55 10.39 -28.97
C GLU A 276 -17.94 10.13 -27.59
N THR A 277 -17.26 8.99 -27.43
CA THR A 277 -16.67 8.55 -26.15
C THR A 277 -15.16 8.53 -26.28
N MET A 278 -14.48 8.89 -25.18
CA MET A 278 -13.03 8.85 -25.10
C MET A 278 -12.61 8.03 -23.88
N GLN A 279 -11.43 7.44 -23.97
CA GLN A 279 -10.85 6.70 -22.86
C GLN A 279 -10.44 7.65 -21.72
N PRO A 280 -10.49 7.20 -20.46
CA PRO A 280 -9.93 7.94 -19.35
C PRO A 280 -8.41 7.99 -19.45
N GLU A 281 -7.83 9.12 -19.09
CA GLU A 281 -6.39 9.34 -19.02
C GLU A 281 -6.00 9.67 -17.60
N ALA A 282 -5.10 8.86 -17.03
CA ALA A 282 -4.57 9.09 -15.70
C ALA A 282 -3.39 10.08 -15.78
N GLY A 283 -3.61 11.29 -15.30
CA GLY A 283 -2.57 12.31 -15.16
C GLY A 283 -2.16 12.47 -13.72
N ARG A 284 -0.85 12.65 -13.46
CA ARG A 284 -0.38 13.02 -12.13
C ARG A 284 -0.28 14.54 -12.04
N ASP A 285 -1.05 15.15 -11.15
CA ASP A 285 -0.94 16.57 -10.87
C ASP A 285 0.46 16.90 -10.30
N ILE A 286 1.18 17.78 -10.97
CA ILE A 286 2.58 18.11 -10.63
C ILE A 286 2.69 18.85 -9.30
N GLY A 287 1.65 19.58 -8.88
CA GLY A 287 1.64 20.37 -7.65
C GLY A 287 1.34 19.53 -6.41
N THR A 288 0.40 18.60 -6.53
CA THR A 288 -0.09 17.77 -5.42
C THR A 288 0.45 16.35 -5.44
N GLY A 289 0.91 15.87 -6.60
CA GLY A 289 1.33 14.48 -6.81
C GLY A 289 0.17 13.47 -6.86
N ILE A 290 -1.08 13.97 -6.91
CA ILE A 290 -2.29 13.15 -6.92
C ILE A 290 -2.57 12.64 -8.33
N THR A 291 -2.99 11.40 -8.46
CA THR A 291 -3.49 10.86 -9.73
C THR A 291 -4.91 11.33 -9.95
N ILE A 292 -5.12 12.10 -11.02
CA ILE A 292 -6.43 12.56 -11.48
C ILE A 292 -6.70 11.88 -12.82
N VAL A 293 -7.89 11.34 -12.96
CA VAL A 293 -8.35 10.75 -14.21
C VAL A 293 -9.27 11.75 -14.90
N ILE A 294 -8.95 12.09 -16.12
CA ILE A 294 -9.76 12.94 -16.99
C ILE A 294 -10.10 12.19 -18.26
N GLU A 295 -11.24 12.48 -18.85
CA GLU A 295 -11.54 11.96 -20.18
C GLU A 295 -10.65 12.62 -21.20
N ALA A 296 -9.89 11.85 -21.96
CA ALA A 296 -9.04 12.38 -23.04
C ALA A 296 -9.89 13.12 -24.07
N VAL A 297 -9.34 14.14 -24.68
CA VAL A 297 -10.00 14.87 -25.79
C VAL A 297 -9.44 14.49 -27.16
N GLY A 298 -8.24 13.91 -27.18
CA GLY A 298 -7.56 13.32 -28.31
C GLY A 298 -6.75 12.10 -27.88
N VAL A 299 -6.47 11.18 -28.79
CA VAL A 299 -5.61 10.01 -28.55
C VAL A 299 -4.90 9.62 -29.83
N TRP A 300 -3.57 9.54 -29.80
CA TRP A 300 -2.76 8.92 -30.84
C TRP A 300 -2.58 7.42 -30.61
N GLN A 301 -3.07 6.61 -31.54
CA GLN A 301 -2.92 5.16 -31.52
C GLN A 301 -1.80 4.72 -32.46
N VAL A 302 -0.65 4.35 -31.90
CA VAL A 302 0.55 3.95 -32.65
C VAL A 302 0.28 2.73 -33.54
N ALA A 303 -0.41 1.71 -33.03
CA ALA A 303 -0.65 0.44 -33.71
C ALA A 303 -1.46 0.60 -35.01
N THR A 304 -2.44 1.49 -35.02
CA THR A 304 -3.33 1.74 -36.15
C THR A 304 -2.97 3.00 -36.94
N ARG A 305 -2.00 3.79 -36.47
CA ARG A 305 -1.66 5.13 -36.98
C ARG A 305 -2.90 6.03 -37.11
N THR A 306 -3.70 6.05 -36.06
CA THR A 306 -4.96 6.78 -36.02
C THR A 306 -4.94 7.83 -34.89
N ILE A 307 -5.39 9.04 -35.21
CA ILE A 307 -5.73 10.06 -34.23
C ILE A 307 -7.24 10.01 -34.01
N THR A 308 -7.68 9.73 -32.79
CA THR A 308 -9.09 9.81 -32.42
C THR A 308 -9.33 11.07 -31.62
N ILE A 309 -10.30 11.89 -32.03
CA ILE A 309 -10.64 13.17 -31.39
C ILE A 309 -12.09 13.12 -30.90
N LYS A 310 -12.33 13.61 -29.69
CA LYS A 310 -13.67 13.72 -29.11
C LYS A 310 -14.53 14.68 -29.93
N ARG A 311 -15.78 14.28 -30.23
CA ARG A 311 -16.72 15.07 -31.02
C ARG A 311 -16.88 16.50 -30.49
N SER A 312 -16.86 16.69 -29.16
CA SER A 312 -16.97 18.03 -28.56
C SER A 312 -15.89 19.01 -28.99
N GLN A 313 -14.72 18.55 -29.47
CA GLN A 313 -13.66 19.38 -29.99
C GLN A 313 -14.02 20.02 -31.32
N LEU A 314 -15.02 19.52 -32.04
CA LEU A 314 -15.57 20.14 -33.22
C LEU A 314 -16.52 21.32 -32.91
N SER A 315 -16.62 21.76 -31.65
CA SER A 315 -17.36 22.97 -31.27
C SER A 315 -16.75 24.25 -31.82
N SER A 316 -15.43 24.27 -31.97
CA SER A 316 -14.71 25.39 -32.59
C SER A 316 -13.44 24.94 -33.31
N LEU A 317 -13.03 25.71 -34.34
CA LEU A 317 -11.77 25.43 -35.03
C LEU A 317 -10.53 25.49 -34.13
N PRO A 318 -10.40 26.43 -33.17
CA PRO A 318 -9.26 26.45 -32.26
C PRO A 318 -9.13 25.21 -31.37
N GLU A 319 -10.25 24.73 -30.82
CA GLU A 319 -10.25 23.52 -29.97
C GLU A 319 -9.87 22.28 -30.78
N TYR A 320 -10.47 22.12 -31.93
CA TYR A 320 -10.14 21.01 -32.83
C TYR A 320 -8.67 21.05 -33.27
N ALA A 321 -8.19 22.21 -33.71
CA ALA A 321 -6.82 22.39 -34.20
C ALA A 321 -5.79 22.13 -33.05
N ALA A 322 -6.08 22.63 -31.87
CA ALA A 322 -5.21 22.40 -30.69
C ALA A 322 -5.07 20.90 -30.37
N THR A 323 -6.18 20.18 -30.29
CA THR A 323 -6.17 18.73 -30.03
C THR A 323 -5.51 17.97 -31.19
N LEU A 324 -5.84 18.30 -32.43
CA LEU A 324 -5.25 17.65 -33.61
C LEU A 324 -3.72 17.80 -33.65
N LEU A 325 -3.22 19.01 -33.42
CA LEU A 325 -1.78 19.29 -33.42
C LEU A 325 -1.06 18.64 -32.24
N HIS A 326 -1.71 18.53 -31.09
CA HIS A 326 -1.18 17.82 -29.93
C HIS A 326 -0.96 16.33 -30.29
N GLU A 327 -1.99 15.65 -30.78
CA GLU A 327 -1.90 14.24 -31.18
C GLU A 327 -0.95 14.02 -32.36
N ALA A 328 -0.88 14.98 -33.31
CA ALA A 328 0.08 14.93 -34.39
C ALA A 328 1.53 15.07 -33.89
N ALA A 329 1.77 15.80 -32.81
CA ALA A 329 3.08 15.89 -32.18
C ALA A 329 3.49 14.58 -31.52
N HIS A 330 2.55 13.82 -30.93
CA HIS A 330 2.80 12.44 -30.50
C HIS A 330 3.16 11.54 -31.68
N ALA A 331 2.42 11.66 -32.77
CA ALA A 331 2.63 10.86 -33.97
C ALA A 331 3.99 11.08 -34.63
N SER A 332 4.47 12.34 -34.69
CA SER A 332 5.76 12.69 -35.32
C SER A 332 6.93 12.46 -34.38
N SER A 333 6.81 12.80 -33.09
CA SER A 333 7.88 12.66 -32.12
C SER A 333 8.05 11.24 -31.63
N GLY A 334 6.99 10.44 -31.57
CA GLY A 334 6.96 9.13 -30.91
C GLY A 334 7.23 9.23 -29.40
N ALA A 335 6.99 10.39 -28.79
CA ALA A 335 7.25 10.67 -27.40
C ALA A 335 5.93 10.88 -26.64
N THR A 336 5.95 10.65 -25.33
CA THR A 336 4.84 10.91 -24.41
C THR A 336 4.88 12.36 -23.92
N ASP A 337 3.76 12.81 -23.35
CA ASP A 337 3.64 14.13 -22.73
C ASP A 337 4.75 14.41 -21.71
N ALA A 338 4.98 15.71 -21.48
CA ALA A 338 5.98 16.21 -20.54
C ALA A 338 7.44 15.76 -20.84
N THR A 339 7.71 15.25 -22.03
CA THR A 339 9.08 14.96 -22.47
C THR A 339 9.63 16.13 -23.30
N ARG A 340 10.95 16.39 -23.17
CA ARG A 340 11.62 17.45 -23.96
C ARG A 340 11.43 17.26 -25.47
N ARG A 341 11.34 16.02 -25.96
CA ARG A 341 11.16 15.72 -27.38
C ARG A 341 9.76 16.14 -27.87
N PHE A 342 8.73 15.81 -27.08
CA PHE A 342 7.37 16.22 -27.35
C PHE A 342 7.20 17.75 -27.31
N GLU A 343 7.71 18.39 -26.25
CA GLU A 343 7.66 19.87 -26.14
C GLU A 343 8.40 20.60 -27.29
N SER A 344 9.52 20.02 -27.75
CA SER A 344 10.26 20.58 -28.88
C SER A 344 9.44 20.51 -30.16
N GLU A 345 8.73 19.41 -30.39
CA GLU A 345 7.86 19.24 -31.56
C GLU A 345 6.69 20.24 -31.54
N LEU A 346 6.00 20.35 -30.39
CA LEU A 346 4.92 21.35 -30.25
C LEU A 346 5.44 22.78 -30.45
N THR A 347 6.63 23.09 -29.96
CA THR A 347 7.25 24.42 -30.17
C THR A 347 7.53 24.67 -31.63
N GLN A 348 7.98 23.67 -32.38
CA GLN A 348 8.18 23.77 -33.82
C GLN A 348 6.85 23.98 -34.55
N TYR A 349 5.78 23.25 -34.19
CA TYR A 349 4.45 23.45 -34.76
C TYR A 349 3.93 24.86 -34.53
N LEU A 350 4.09 25.41 -33.32
CA LEU A 350 3.73 26.80 -33.02
C LEU A 350 4.50 27.81 -33.91
N GLY A 351 5.80 27.55 -34.12
CA GLY A 351 6.63 28.37 -35.00
C GLY A 351 6.13 28.34 -36.45
N SER A 352 5.82 27.17 -36.99
CA SER A 352 5.29 27.00 -38.36
C SER A 352 3.94 27.68 -38.53
N CYS A 353 3.01 27.52 -37.58
CA CYS A 353 1.72 28.20 -37.62
C CYS A 353 1.87 29.74 -37.55
N ALA A 354 2.81 30.25 -36.76
CA ALA A 354 3.07 31.68 -36.65
C ALA A 354 3.69 32.25 -37.94
N ASP A 355 4.60 31.51 -38.56
CA ASP A 355 5.22 31.92 -39.84
C ASP A 355 4.18 32.08 -40.96
N GLU A 356 3.29 31.09 -41.08
CA GLU A 356 2.18 31.13 -42.05
C GLU A 356 1.21 32.30 -41.77
N ALA A 357 0.85 32.48 -40.49
CA ALA A 357 -0.10 33.53 -40.10
C ALA A 357 0.43 34.95 -40.29
N ILE A 358 1.75 35.16 -40.24
CA ILE A 358 2.39 36.49 -40.31
C ILE A 358 3.14 36.67 -41.61
N GLY A 359 3.69 35.61 -42.20
CA GLY A 359 4.49 35.62 -43.42
C GLY A 359 3.71 36.05 -44.65
N ASP A 360 2.41 35.77 -44.74
CA ASP A 360 1.51 36.16 -45.81
C ASP A 360 1.09 37.66 -45.79
N SER A 361 1.64 38.46 -44.86
CA SER A 361 1.33 39.86 -44.67
C SER A 361 2.34 40.80 -45.34
N GLY A 362 3.20 40.28 -46.24
CA GLY A 362 4.26 41.03 -46.93
C GLY A 362 4.02 41.20 -48.44
#